data_88192a02eb7b51386a1b80702d963945
#
_entry.id   88192a02eb7b51386a1b80702d963945
#
_cell.length_a   1.000
_cell.length_b   1.000
_cell.length_c   1.000
_cell.angle_alpha   90.00
_cell.angle_beta   90.00
_cell.angle_gamma   90.00
#
_symmetry.space_group_name_H-M   'P 1'
#
loop_
_entity.id
_entity.type
_entity.pdbx_description
1 polymer ?
#
loop_
_entity_poly.entity_id
_entity_poly.type
_entity_poly.pdbx_seq_one_letter_code
_entity_poly.pdbx_strand_id
1 'polypeptide(L)'
;MPAEAKPKVGIISCSGEEIAEGTVSRLATLRVLHELRPHETVTLCLPLFLAGDGQEREFARTHPTITVDGCDLRCAARGTEMYSAPPAAQVVVSDVVARCGLARPQGRRRLDEAGCRAVEATAACVADLVDALMVRGTDAPAAGVPDVTPPAGTR
;
A
#
# COMPACT_ATOMS: atom_id res chain seq x y z
N MET A 1 28.95 -14.71 -11.10
CA MET A 1 27.84 -13.81 -11.47
C MET A 1 27.08 -13.48 -10.20
N PRO A 2 27.05 -12.25 -9.74
CA PRO A 2 26.15 -11.90 -8.64
C PRO A 2 24.71 -12.14 -9.13
N ALA A 3 23.91 -12.84 -8.33
CA ALA A 3 22.49 -12.97 -8.60
C ALA A 3 21.90 -11.55 -8.66
N GLU A 4 21.23 -11.20 -9.75
CA GLU A 4 20.53 -9.93 -9.86
C GLU A 4 19.58 -9.84 -8.66
N ALA A 5 19.81 -8.82 -7.81
CA ALA A 5 18.94 -8.60 -6.67
C ALA A 5 17.52 -8.32 -7.20
N LYS A 6 16.55 -9.11 -6.75
CA LYS A 6 15.15 -8.88 -7.12
C LYS A 6 14.77 -7.43 -6.81
N PRO A 7 14.01 -6.75 -7.69
CA PRO A 7 13.56 -5.41 -7.43
C PRO A 7 12.72 -5.39 -6.14
N LYS A 8 12.93 -4.38 -5.32
CA LYS A 8 12.13 -4.18 -4.12
C LYS A 8 10.68 -3.82 -4.50
N VAL A 9 9.75 -4.14 -3.63
CA VAL A 9 8.35 -3.74 -3.79
C VAL A 9 8.19 -2.26 -3.42
N GLY A 10 7.62 -1.49 -4.32
CA GLY A 10 7.29 -0.10 -4.08
C GLY A 10 5.99 0.03 -3.27
N ILE A 11 5.93 0.98 -2.37
CA ILE A 11 4.68 1.32 -1.65
C ILE A 11 4.45 2.82 -1.77
N ILE A 12 3.28 3.21 -2.27
CA ILE A 12 2.84 4.61 -2.34
C ILE A 12 1.54 4.76 -1.55
N SER A 13 1.55 5.55 -0.47
CA SER A 13 0.34 5.89 0.27
C SER A 13 -0.24 7.22 -0.18
N CYS A 14 -1.57 7.36 -0.10
CA CYS A 14 -2.23 8.61 -0.41
C CYS A 14 -1.89 9.71 0.61
N SER A 15 -1.55 9.34 1.83
CA SER A 15 -1.21 10.26 2.93
C SER A 15 -2.25 11.35 3.17
N GLY A 16 -3.52 11.07 2.85
CA GLY A 16 -4.60 12.04 2.96
C GLY A 16 -4.76 12.54 4.39
N GLU A 17 -4.72 13.86 4.57
CA GLU A 17 -4.78 14.50 5.89
C GLU A 17 -6.19 14.91 6.31
N GLU A 18 -7.16 14.79 5.41
CA GLU A 18 -8.54 15.22 5.66
C GLU A 18 -9.38 14.20 6.43
N ILE A 19 -9.01 12.93 6.37
CA ILE A 19 -9.73 11.85 7.03
C ILE A 19 -8.79 10.94 7.81
N ALA A 20 -9.31 10.28 8.84
CA ALA A 20 -8.52 9.37 9.67
C ALA A 20 -7.94 8.20 8.87
N GLU A 21 -8.68 7.67 7.91
CA GLU A 21 -8.26 6.58 7.03
C GLU A 21 -7.02 6.96 6.18
N GLY A 22 -6.87 8.24 5.82
CA GLY A 22 -5.67 8.74 5.15
C GLY A 22 -4.44 8.71 6.05
N THR A 23 -4.60 9.08 7.31
CA THR A 23 -3.53 8.94 8.33
C THR A 23 -3.18 7.46 8.53
N VAL A 24 -4.18 6.58 8.58
CA VAL A 24 -3.96 5.12 8.66
C VAL A 24 -3.14 4.64 7.47
N SER A 25 -3.45 5.07 6.24
CA SER A 25 -2.71 4.66 5.04
C SER A 25 -1.22 4.97 5.14
N ARG A 26 -0.89 6.15 5.62
CA ARG A 26 0.50 6.60 5.81
C ARG A 26 1.19 5.81 6.92
N LEU A 27 0.58 5.69 8.09
CA LEU A 27 1.19 5.01 9.23
C LEU A 27 1.38 3.50 8.98
N ALA A 28 0.42 2.86 8.32
CA ALA A 28 0.55 1.46 7.90
C ALA A 28 1.71 1.27 6.91
N THR A 29 1.85 2.16 5.93
CA THR A 29 2.97 2.15 5.00
C THR A 29 4.31 2.30 5.71
N LEU A 30 4.44 3.26 6.62
CA LEU A 30 5.67 3.45 7.39
C LEU A 30 6.01 2.23 8.26
N ARG A 31 4.99 1.58 8.85
CA ARG A 31 5.19 0.36 9.63
C ARG A 31 5.73 -0.79 8.77
N VAL A 32 5.22 -0.98 7.57
CA VAL A 32 5.75 -1.99 6.65
C VAL A 32 7.19 -1.69 6.27
N LEU A 33 7.48 -0.45 5.90
CA LEU A 33 8.80 0.00 5.48
C LEU A 33 9.87 -0.10 6.57
N HIS A 34 9.53 0.18 7.81
CA HIS A 34 10.51 0.27 8.87
C HIS A 34 10.57 -0.95 9.79
N GLU A 35 9.48 -1.70 9.91
CA GLU A 35 9.38 -2.79 10.86
C GLU A 35 9.11 -4.15 10.23
N LEU A 36 8.10 -4.26 9.34
CA LEU A 36 7.65 -5.55 8.86
C LEU A 36 8.45 -6.07 7.67
N ARG A 37 8.81 -5.21 6.72
CA ARG A 37 9.52 -5.59 5.48
C ARG A 37 10.59 -4.54 5.09
N PRO A 38 11.54 -4.22 6.00
CA PRO A 38 12.46 -3.10 5.79
C PRO A 38 13.47 -3.34 4.65
N HIS A 39 13.74 -4.59 4.30
CA HIS A 39 14.72 -4.93 3.27
C HIS A 39 14.09 -5.16 1.90
N GLU A 40 12.82 -5.47 1.85
CA GLU A 40 12.05 -5.85 0.66
C GLU A 40 11.30 -4.67 0.04
N THR A 41 11.21 -3.54 0.73
CA THR A 41 10.35 -2.43 0.34
C THR A 41 11.08 -1.11 0.13
N VAL A 42 10.52 -0.27 -0.71
CA VAL A 42 10.90 1.13 -0.92
C VAL A 42 9.64 1.98 -1.05
N THR A 43 9.76 3.27 -0.84
CA THR A 43 8.64 4.19 -1.00
C THR A 43 9.06 5.44 -1.75
N LEU A 44 8.08 6.07 -2.36
CA LEU A 44 8.14 7.42 -2.87
C LEU A 44 6.88 8.14 -2.40
N CYS A 45 7.03 9.34 -1.83
CA CYS A 45 5.85 10.07 -1.39
C CYS A 45 5.02 10.56 -2.59
N LEU A 46 3.70 10.48 -2.47
CA LEU A 46 2.80 10.85 -3.56
C LEU A 46 3.01 12.27 -4.08
N PRO A 47 3.22 13.30 -3.25
CA PRO A 47 3.50 14.65 -3.76
C PRO A 47 4.75 14.73 -4.64
N LEU A 48 5.83 14.08 -4.26
CA LEU A 48 7.06 14.03 -5.07
C LEU A 48 6.82 13.27 -6.39
N PHE A 49 6.11 12.17 -6.32
CA PHE A 49 5.74 11.40 -7.51
C PHE A 49 4.92 12.22 -8.51
N LEU A 50 3.96 13.01 -8.02
CA LEU A 50 3.11 13.86 -8.86
C LEU A 50 3.84 15.08 -9.40
N ALA A 51 4.70 15.72 -8.60
CA ALA A 51 5.47 16.91 -8.95
C ALA A 51 6.75 16.60 -9.72
N GLY A 52 7.29 15.38 -9.56
CA GLY A 52 8.51 14.93 -10.22
C GLY A 52 8.35 14.72 -11.72
N ASP A 53 9.46 14.40 -12.36
CA ASP A 53 9.50 14.14 -13.78
C ASP A 53 9.99 12.71 -14.10
N GLY A 54 10.94 12.54 -15.00
CA GLY A 54 11.31 11.25 -15.56
C GLY A 54 11.63 10.17 -14.51
N GLN A 55 12.49 10.45 -13.55
CA GLN A 55 12.98 9.43 -12.61
C GLN A 55 11.91 9.01 -11.61
N GLU A 56 11.20 9.94 -11.03
CA GLU A 56 10.12 9.66 -10.08
C GLU A 56 8.98 8.90 -10.75
N ARG A 57 8.68 9.22 -12.00
CA ARG A 57 7.62 8.57 -12.78
C ARG A 57 7.97 7.18 -13.29
N GLU A 58 9.24 6.78 -13.26
CA GLU A 58 9.66 5.40 -13.52
C GLU A 58 9.41 4.47 -12.33
N PHE A 59 9.04 4.98 -11.16
CA PHE A 59 8.96 4.22 -9.92
C PHE A 59 8.11 2.95 -10.04
N ALA A 60 6.89 3.03 -10.53
CA ALA A 60 6.01 1.87 -10.66
C ALA A 60 6.33 0.99 -11.87
N ARG A 61 7.20 1.44 -12.78
CA ARG A 61 7.74 0.62 -13.87
C ARG A 61 8.94 -0.20 -13.43
N THR A 62 9.71 0.30 -12.46
CA THR A 62 10.93 -0.35 -11.96
C THR A 62 10.69 -1.17 -10.71
N HIS A 63 9.64 -0.85 -9.95
CA HIS A 63 9.23 -1.55 -8.74
C HIS A 63 7.78 -2.02 -8.87
N PRO A 64 7.47 -3.32 -8.66
CA PRO A 64 6.08 -3.71 -8.48
C PRO A 64 5.51 -2.92 -7.31
N THR A 65 4.48 -2.11 -7.56
CA THR A 65 4.04 -1.08 -6.61
C THR A 65 2.70 -1.41 -6.00
N ILE A 66 2.61 -1.37 -4.68
CA ILE A 66 1.38 -1.42 -3.90
C ILE A 66 0.96 0.01 -3.58
N THR A 67 -0.27 0.37 -3.89
CA THR A 67 -0.84 1.66 -3.46
C THR A 67 -1.72 1.46 -2.23
N VAL A 68 -1.62 2.37 -1.28
CA VAL A 68 -2.39 2.34 -0.03
C VAL A 68 -3.20 3.63 0.08
N ASP A 69 -4.49 3.52 -0.17
CA ASP A 69 -5.42 4.64 -0.17
C ASP A 69 -6.33 4.62 1.06
N GLY A 70 -6.66 5.78 1.61
CA GLY A 70 -7.55 5.88 2.76
C GLY A 70 -9.00 5.56 2.40
N CYS A 71 -9.45 5.91 1.22
CA CYS A 71 -10.83 5.82 0.77
C CYS A 71 -10.94 5.45 -0.72
N ASP A 72 -12.17 5.30 -1.18
CA ASP A 72 -12.54 4.91 -2.54
C ASP A 72 -12.19 5.93 -3.64
N LEU A 73 -11.75 7.15 -3.28
CA LEU A 73 -11.18 8.08 -4.26
C LEU A 73 -9.87 7.58 -4.86
N ARG A 74 -9.13 6.73 -4.14
CA ARG A 74 -7.93 6.03 -4.62
C ARG A 74 -6.90 6.97 -5.26
N CYS A 75 -6.57 8.05 -4.57
CA CYS A 75 -5.66 9.07 -5.08
C CYS A 75 -4.29 8.52 -5.44
N ALA A 76 -3.72 7.63 -4.60
CA ALA A 76 -2.43 7.01 -4.87
C ALA A 76 -2.50 6.05 -6.07
N ALA A 77 -3.52 5.21 -6.14
CA ALA A 77 -3.69 4.28 -7.26
C ALA A 77 -3.87 5.02 -8.58
N ARG A 78 -4.76 6.01 -8.60
CA ARG A 78 -5.04 6.81 -9.79
C ARG A 78 -3.82 7.62 -10.25
N GLY A 79 -3.12 8.25 -9.31
CA GLY A 79 -1.90 8.99 -9.63
C GLY A 79 -0.80 8.08 -10.17
N THR A 80 -0.61 6.91 -9.57
CA THR A 80 0.38 5.93 -10.02
C THR A 80 0.08 5.43 -11.44
N GLU A 81 -1.16 5.06 -11.73
CA GLU A 81 -1.58 4.62 -13.05
C GLU A 81 -1.45 5.73 -14.10
N MET A 82 -1.85 6.95 -13.75
CA MET A 82 -1.84 8.10 -14.66
C MET A 82 -0.42 8.52 -15.07
N TYR A 83 0.53 8.49 -14.15
CA TYR A 83 1.86 9.05 -14.37
C TYR A 83 2.99 8.03 -14.47
N SER A 84 2.76 6.77 -14.18
CA SER A 84 3.78 5.72 -14.27
C SER A 84 3.25 4.45 -14.92
N ALA A 85 2.76 3.53 -14.10
CA ALA A 85 2.22 2.25 -14.53
C ALA A 85 1.08 1.83 -13.60
N PRO A 86 0.18 0.91 -14.03
CA PRO A 86 -0.82 0.35 -13.15
C PRO A 86 -0.16 -0.25 -11.89
N PRO A 87 -0.69 0.01 -10.68
CA PRO A 87 -0.16 -0.60 -9.48
C PRO A 87 -0.33 -2.13 -9.53
N ALA A 88 0.66 -2.86 -9.01
CA ALA A 88 0.64 -4.31 -8.91
C ALA A 88 -0.41 -4.81 -7.91
N ALA A 89 -0.72 -4.01 -6.91
CA ALA A 89 -1.80 -4.25 -5.96
C ALA A 89 -2.31 -2.93 -5.37
N GLN A 90 -3.54 -2.93 -4.91
CA GLN A 90 -4.19 -1.76 -4.31
C GLN A 90 -4.81 -2.16 -2.97
N VAL A 91 -4.57 -1.37 -1.93
CA VAL A 91 -5.18 -1.50 -0.62
C VAL A 91 -5.97 -0.24 -0.32
N VAL A 92 -7.23 -0.39 0.08
CA VAL A 92 -8.06 0.73 0.52
C VAL A 92 -8.39 0.52 1.99
N VAL A 93 -8.00 1.46 2.84
CA VAL A 93 -8.15 1.35 4.30
C VAL A 93 -9.61 1.15 4.72
N SER A 94 -10.54 1.89 4.11
CA SER A 94 -11.97 1.73 4.41
C SER A 94 -12.47 0.30 4.13
N ASP A 95 -11.95 -0.34 3.09
CA ASP A 95 -12.30 -1.73 2.77
C ASP A 95 -11.69 -2.72 3.78
N VAL A 96 -10.44 -2.47 4.21
CA VAL A 96 -9.79 -3.29 5.25
C VAL A 96 -10.57 -3.20 6.56
N VAL A 97 -10.93 -1.99 6.99
CA VAL A 97 -11.73 -1.74 8.19
C VAL A 97 -13.05 -2.50 8.13
N ALA A 98 -13.76 -2.41 7.01
CA ALA A 98 -15.05 -3.10 6.81
C ALA A 98 -14.88 -4.63 6.84
N ARG A 99 -13.92 -5.18 6.11
CA ARG A 99 -13.67 -6.63 6.04
C ARG A 99 -13.24 -7.22 7.38
N CYS A 100 -12.45 -6.48 8.15
CA CYS A 100 -11.99 -6.91 9.48
C CYS A 100 -13.02 -6.67 10.59
N GLY A 101 -14.19 -6.09 10.27
CA GLY A 101 -15.21 -5.75 11.27
C GLY A 101 -14.73 -4.75 12.32
N LEU A 102 -13.80 -3.86 11.95
CA LEU A 102 -13.26 -2.86 12.86
C LEU A 102 -14.17 -1.64 12.92
N ALA A 103 -14.13 -0.95 14.07
CA ALA A 103 -14.75 0.35 14.18
C ALA A 103 -14.04 1.36 13.27
N ARG A 104 -14.79 2.34 12.76
CA ARG A 104 -14.24 3.38 11.90
C ARG A 104 -13.22 4.22 12.66
N PRO A 105 -12.01 4.44 12.10
CA PRO A 105 -10.98 5.30 12.66
C PRO A 105 -11.48 6.73 12.89
N GLN A 106 -11.04 7.35 13.96
CA GLN A 106 -11.30 8.75 14.27
C GLN A 106 -9.99 9.51 14.51
N GLY A 107 -10.03 10.81 14.30
CA GLY A 107 -8.88 11.68 14.47
C GLY A 107 -7.98 11.72 13.24
N ARG A 108 -7.63 12.93 12.81
CA ARG A 108 -6.79 13.13 11.61
C ARG A 108 -5.30 13.18 11.92
N ARG A 109 -4.93 13.83 13.02
CA ARG A 109 -3.54 13.99 13.46
C ARG A 109 -3.13 12.95 14.48
N ARG A 110 -4.03 12.60 15.36
CA ARG A 110 -3.85 11.55 16.37
C ARG A 110 -5.01 10.60 16.24
N LEU A 111 -4.70 9.37 15.87
CA LEU A 111 -5.69 8.30 15.76
C LEU A 111 -6.17 7.88 17.16
N ASP A 112 -7.43 7.50 17.22
CA ASP A 112 -8.01 6.77 18.35
C ASP A 112 -7.57 5.30 18.34
N GLU A 113 -8.08 4.52 19.28
CA GLU A 113 -7.77 3.09 19.38
C GLU A 113 -8.22 2.31 18.14
N ALA A 114 -9.38 2.66 17.57
CA ALA A 114 -9.85 2.06 16.33
C ALA A 114 -8.91 2.35 15.16
N GLY A 115 -8.40 3.58 15.09
CA GLY A 115 -7.39 3.96 14.11
C GLY A 115 -6.08 3.19 14.26
N CYS A 116 -5.62 2.96 15.49
CA CYS A 116 -4.43 2.15 15.75
C CYS A 116 -4.64 0.70 15.27
N ARG A 117 -5.81 0.10 15.54
CA ARG A 117 -6.13 -1.25 15.03
C ARG A 117 -6.21 -1.29 13.51
N ALA A 118 -6.75 -0.24 12.89
CA ALA A 118 -6.79 -0.14 11.44
C ALA A 118 -5.38 -0.05 10.83
N VAL A 119 -4.43 0.64 11.48
CA VAL A 119 -3.01 0.64 11.08
C VAL A 119 -2.44 -0.77 11.09
N GLU A 120 -2.65 -1.52 12.18
CA GLU A 120 -2.16 -2.90 12.29
C GLU A 120 -2.72 -3.80 11.18
N ALA A 121 -4.03 -3.78 11.00
CA ALA A 121 -4.70 -4.61 9.99
C ALA A 121 -4.27 -4.24 8.57
N THR A 122 -4.15 -2.95 8.27
CA THR A 122 -3.71 -2.48 6.96
C THR A 122 -2.24 -2.82 6.71
N ALA A 123 -1.37 -2.64 7.71
CA ALA A 123 0.04 -2.99 7.59
C ALA A 123 0.24 -4.50 7.37
N ALA A 124 -0.51 -5.35 8.07
CA ALA A 124 -0.49 -6.79 7.85
C ALA A 124 -0.92 -7.17 6.41
N CYS A 125 -2.01 -6.58 5.93
CA CYS A 125 -2.49 -6.78 4.56
C CYS A 125 -1.43 -6.38 3.53
N VAL A 126 -0.78 -5.22 3.70
CA VAL A 126 0.28 -4.77 2.79
C VAL A 126 1.50 -5.69 2.86
N ALA A 127 1.91 -6.13 4.05
CA ALA A 127 3.04 -7.04 4.22
C ALA A 127 2.81 -8.38 3.51
N ASP A 128 1.60 -8.94 3.59
CA ASP A 128 1.24 -10.18 2.87
C ASP A 128 1.32 -9.97 1.35
N LEU A 129 0.92 -8.82 0.84
CA LEU A 129 1.04 -8.47 -0.57
C LEU A 129 2.50 -8.31 -1.00
N VAL A 130 3.36 -7.74 -0.14
CA VAL A 130 4.81 -7.66 -0.40
C VAL A 130 5.37 -9.08 -0.57
N ASP A 131 5.06 -9.99 0.35
CA ASP A 131 5.52 -11.38 0.27
C ASP A 131 5.05 -12.06 -1.02
N ALA A 132 3.79 -11.88 -1.38
CA ALA A 132 3.22 -12.44 -2.60
C ALA A 132 3.91 -11.91 -3.87
N LEU A 133 4.22 -10.62 -3.92
CA LEU A 133 4.93 -10.01 -5.05
C LEU A 133 6.40 -10.46 -5.12
N MET A 134 7.07 -10.60 -3.98
CA MET A 134 8.45 -11.11 -3.92
C MET A 134 8.56 -12.56 -4.41
N VAL A 135 7.54 -13.39 -4.18
CA VAL A 135 7.50 -14.79 -4.64
C VAL A 135 7.25 -14.87 -6.14
N ARG A 136 6.35 -14.04 -6.69
CA ARG A 136 5.97 -14.10 -8.12
C ARG A 136 7.10 -13.71 -9.07
N GLY A 137 8.06 -12.92 -8.63
CA GLY A 137 9.09 -12.35 -9.51
C GLY A 137 8.51 -11.35 -10.50
N THR A 138 9.36 -10.78 -11.36
CA THR A 138 9.02 -9.70 -12.30
C THR A 138 8.26 -10.12 -13.55
N ASP A 139 7.82 -11.35 -13.69
CA ASP A 139 7.29 -11.94 -14.94
C ASP A 139 5.74 -11.99 -15.03
N ALA A 140 5.00 -11.20 -14.24
CA ALA A 140 3.55 -11.16 -14.40
C ALA A 140 3.09 -9.79 -14.93
N PRO A 141 2.41 -9.73 -16.10
CA PRO A 141 1.64 -8.56 -16.46
C PRO A 141 0.61 -8.32 -15.36
N ALA A 142 0.25 -7.05 -15.14
CA ALA A 142 -0.72 -6.62 -14.13
C ALA A 142 -1.96 -7.53 -14.17
N ALA A 143 -1.97 -8.55 -13.32
CA ALA A 143 -3.13 -9.40 -13.14
C ALA A 143 -4.07 -8.69 -12.17
N GLY A 144 -5.35 -8.66 -12.53
CA GLY A 144 -6.40 -8.03 -11.75
C GLY A 144 -6.32 -8.38 -10.25
N VAL A 145 -6.78 -7.43 -9.45
CA VAL A 145 -6.85 -7.49 -7.98
C VAL A 145 -7.14 -8.91 -7.51
N PRO A 146 -6.24 -9.56 -6.77
CA PRO A 146 -6.59 -10.83 -6.15
C PRO A 146 -7.72 -10.59 -5.17
N ASP A 147 -8.82 -11.31 -5.36
CA ASP A 147 -9.90 -11.39 -4.37
C ASP A 147 -9.34 -12.04 -3.10
N VAL A 148 -8.92 -11.19 -2.16
CA VAL A 148 -8.45 -11.65 -0.86
C VAL A 148 -9.68 -11.91 0.01
N THR A 149 -10.32 -13.05 -0.23
CA THR A 149 -11.36 -13.56 0.66
C THR A 149 -10.70 -13.93 2.00
N PRO A 150 -11.11 -13.34 3.12
CA PRO A 150 -10.56 -13.71 4.42
C PRO A 150 -10.91 -15.17 4.74
N PRO A 151 -10.05 -15.90 5.45
CA PRO A 151 -10.40 -17.23 5.94
C PRO A 151 -11.67 -17.13 6.79
N ALA A 152 -12.62 -18.04 6.53
CA ALA A 152 -13.87 -18.12 7.25
C ALA A 152 -13.59 -18.19 8.76
N GLY A 153 -14.05 -17.17 9.50
CA GLY A 153 -13.90 -17.09 10.94
C GLY A 153 -14.54 -18.30 11.61
N THR A 154 -13.75 -19.01 12.38
CA THR A 154 -14.24 -19.97 13.37
C THR A 154 -15.01 -19.20 14.44
N ARG A 155 -16.27 -19.56 14.65
CA ARG A 155 -17.14 -19.05 15.72
C ARG A 155 -16.59 -19.44 17.09
#